data_407e89b080ec209054c82b913a5bb1ab
#
_entry.id   407e89b080ec209054c82b913a5bb1ab
#
_cell.length_a   1.000
_cell.length_b   1.000
_cell.length_c   1.000
_cell.angle_alpha   90.00
_cell.angle_beta   90.00
_cell.angle_gamma   90.00
#
_symmetry.space_group_name_H-M   'P 1'
#
loop_
_entity.id
_entity.type
_entity.pdbx_description
1 polymer ?
#
loop_
_entity_poly.entity_id
_entity_poly.type
_entity_poly.pdbx_seq_one_letter_code
_entity_poly.pdbx_strand_id
1 'polypeptide(L)'
;MAGRLVAEQVLYERRGASAVVTISRPECRNAVDGPTADLLEAAYERWLADDDAKVLVLTGAGSEAFCSGADLKNIASLAGRIGSDGGPLGFTRRIAPKPVIAAIEGWCVAGGLELVLWCDLRIASTEARFGCTERRFGVPLVDGGTQRLPRIVGLGRALDLILTGRVIDADEAHSIGLTTRTVTAGSALEQALALAEQLAGFPWPTLLVDRESALEAQGLPLAEGIRLEATRGAATVEIGSAGAELFKTGEGRHGGSIIPPAT
;
A
#
# COMPACT_ATOMS: atom_id res chain seq x y z
N MET A 1 34.76 -8.25 22.55
CA MET A 1 33.41 -8.74 22.13
C MET A 1 32.89 -7.73 21.13
N ALA A 2 32.90 -8.07 19.84
CA ALA A 2 32.39 -7.21 18.81
C ALA A 2 30.85 -7.16 18.95
N GLY A 3 30.30 -6.00 19.28
CA GLY A 3 28.87 -5.77 19.33
C GLY A 3 28.28 -6.08 17.96
N ARG A 4 27.43 -7.09 17.89
CA ARG A 4 26.61 -7.42 16.72
C ARG A 4 25.72 -6.20 16.48
N LEU A 5 25.99 -5.41 15.44
CA LEU A 5 25.04 -4.41 14.95
C LEU A 5 23.74 -5.16 14.70
N VAL A 6 22.72 -4.89 15.49
CA VAL A 6 21.36 -5.38 15.24
C VAL A 6 20.92 -4.64 13.98
N ALA A 7 20.81 -5.35 12.86
CA ALA A 7 20.26 -4.78 11.64
C ALA A 7 18.83 -4.27 11.95
N GLU A 8 18.53 -3.05 11.59
CA GLU A 8 17.18 -2.50 11.76
C GLU A 8 16.18 -3.35 10.99
N GLN A 9 15.14 -3.84 11.68
CA GLN A 9 14.13 -4.73 11.08
C GLN A 9 13.16 -3.99 10.16
N VAL A 10 13.09 -2.66 10.27
CA VAL A 10 12.34 -1.78 9.38
C VAL A 10 13.23 -0.58 9.06
N LEU A 11 13.39 -0.28 7.79
CA LEU A 11 14.13 0.87 7.32
C LEU A 11 13.15 1.93 6.86
N TYR A 12 13.45 3.19 7.16
CA TYR A 12 12.73 4.36 6.66
C TYR A 12 13.70 5.27 5.92
N GLU A 13 13.46 5.48 4.64
CA GLU A 13 14.26 6.36 3.80
C GLU A 13 13.35 7.33 3.04
N ARG A 14 13.75 8.60 2.96
CA ARG A 14 13.08 9.55 2.08
C ARG A 14 13.78 9.58 0.72
N ARG A 15 13.02 9.41 -0.35
CA ARG A 15 13.46 9.51 -1.75
C ARG A 15 12.52 10.42 -2.52
N GLY A 16 12.98 11.64 -2.84
CA GLY A 16 12.14 12.64 -3.48
C GLY A 16 10.90 12.97 -2.65
N ALA A 17 9.73 12.92 -3.26
CA ALA A 17 8.43 13.10 -2.60
C ALA A 17 7.91 11.83 -1.90
N SER A 18 8.71 10.78 -1.80
CA SER A 18 8.29 9.50 -1.23
C SER A 18 9.00 9.19 0.09
N ALA A 19 8.25 8.62 1.04
CA ALA A 19 8.79 7.84 2.14
C ALA A 19 8.84 6.37 1.72
N VAL A 20 10.02 5.74 1.74
CA VAL A 20 10.19 4.31 1.50
C VAL A 20 10.30 3.59 2.84
N VAL A 21 9.36 2.70 3.11
CA VAL A 21 9.39 1.82 4.28
C VAL A 21 9.69 0.41 3.82
N THR A 22 10.81 -0.14 4.29
CA THR A 22 11.29 -1.47 3.92
C THR A 22 11.25 -2.41 5.12
N ILE A 23 10.53 -3.52 5.01
CA ILE A 23 10.62 -4.62 5.98
C ILE A 23 11.94 -5.33 5.72
N SER A 24 12.86 -5.33 6.69
CA SER A 24 14.26 -5.77 6.50
C SER A 24 14.61 -6.96 7.39
N ARG A 25 13.96 -8.09 7.10
CA ARG A 25 14.18 -9.40 7.74
C ARG A 25 14.25 -10.51 6.68
N PRO A 26 15.14 -10.41 5.68
CA PRO A 26 15.15 -11.35 4.54
C PRO A 26 15.40 -12.81 4.98
N GLU A 27 16.12 -13.05 6.08
CA GLU A 27 16.39 -14.37 6.66
C GLU A 27 15.13 -15.13 7.10
N CYS A 28 14.01 -14.42 7.33
CA CYS A 28 12.70 -15.01 7.61
C CYS A 28 11.63 -14.55 6.62
N ARG A 29 12.02 -14.21 5.37
CA ARG A 29 11.12 -13.74 4.31
C ARG A 29 10.30 -12.52 4.73
N ASN A 30 10.93 -11.60 5.43
CA ASN A 30 10.31 -10.37 5.91
C ASN A 30 9.04 -10.60 6.75
N ALA A 31 9.00 -11.71 7.51
CA ALA A 31 7.92 -11.98 8.45
C ALA A 31 7.90 -10.93 9.58
N VAL A 32 6.69 -10.61 10.06
CA VAL A 32 6.46 -9.57 11.07
C VAL A 32 6.17 -10.20 12.41
N ASP A 33 6.97 -9.87 13.43
CA ASP A 33 6.72 -10.12 14.85
C ASP A 33 6.33 -8.82 15.58
N GLY A 34 6.08 -8.88 16.88
CA GLY A 34 5.68 -7.72 17.69
C GLY A 34 6.64 -6.54 17.56
N PRO A 35 7.97 -6.71 17.78
CA PRO A 35 8.95 -5.64 17.60
C PRO A 35 8.97 -5.06 16.19
N THR A 36 8.84 -5.89 15.16
CA THR A 36 8.76 -5.43 13.77
C THR A 36 7.48 -4.62 13.53
N ALA A 37 6.35 -5.05 14.10
CA ALA A 37 5.08 -4.31 14.02
C ALA A 37 5.16 -2.94 14.71
N ASP A 38 5.86 -2.83 15.86
CA ASP A 38 6.09 -1.56 16.53
C ASP A 38 6.93 -0.60 15.67
N LEU A 39 7.96 -1.13 15.00
CA LEU A 39 8.79 -0.33 14.07
C LEU A 39 8.00 0.08 12.81
N LEU A 40 7.13 -0.77 12.29
CA LEU A 40 6.24 -0.43 11.17
C LEU A 40 5.26 0.69 11.56
N GLU A 41 4.68 0.61 12.77
CA GLU A 41 3.83 1.66 13.29
C GLU A 41 4.59 2.99 13.44
N ALA A 42 5.79 2.94 14.01
CA ALA A 42 6.65 4.13 14.15
C ALA A 42 7.04 4.74 12.79
N ALA A 43 7.32 3.91 11.79
CA ALA A 43 7.60 4.36 10.43
C ALA A 43 6.39 5.03 9.77
N TYR A 44 5.18 4.47 9.99
CA TYR A 44 3.93 5.06 9.56
C TYR A 44 3.68 6.43 10.19
N GLU A 45 3.82 6.56 11.51
CA GLU A 45 3.68 7.85 12.21
C GLU A 45 4.71 8.88 11.75
N ARG A 46 5.95 8.45 11.51
CA ARG A 46 6.99 9.33 10.96
C ARG A 46 6.60 9.88 9.59
N TRP A 47 6.04 9.02 8.71
CA TRP A 47 5.55 9.45 7.41
C TRP A 47 4.38 10.40 7.51
N LEU A 48 3.45 10.19 8.43
CA LEU A 48 2.33 11.12 8.65
C LEU A 48 2.80 12.52 9.04
N ALA A 49 3.85 12.61 9.85
CA ALA A 49 4.44 13.86 10.32
C ALA A 49 5.35 14.55 9.28
N ASP A 50 5.66 13.91 8.15
CA ASP A 50 6.49 14.47 7.09
C ASP A 50 5.62 14.98 5.94
N ASP A 51 5.36 16.30 5.90
CA ASP A 51 4.54 16.94 4.87
C ASP A 51 5.17 16.87 3.47
N ASP A 52 6.50 16.80 3.41
CA ASP A 52 7.22 16.68 2.15
C ASP A 52 7.18 15.25 1.59
N ALA A 53 6.93 14.24 2.41
CA ALA A 53 6.73 12.86 2.00
C ALA A 53 5.27 12.63 1.59
N LYS A 54 4.94 12.98 0.36
CA LYS A 54 3.57 12.90 -0.16
C LYS A 54 3.07 11.47 -0.29
N VAL A 55 3.93 10.53 -0.71
CA VAL A 55 3.55 9.15 -0.99
C VAL A 55 4.34 8.20 -0.11
N LEU A 56 3.70 7.17 0.44
CA LEU A 56 4.39 6.05 1.09
C LEU A 56 4.61 4.94 0.07
N VAL A 57 5.85 4.44 -0.04
CA VAL A 57 6.18 3.22 -0.78
C VAL A 57 6.57 2.14 0.22
N LEU A 58 5.80 1.06 0.27
CA LEU A 58 6.05 -0.09 1.15
C LEU A 58 6.68 -1.22 0.37
N THR A 59 7.79 -1.78 0.87
CA THR A 59 8.50 -2.88 0.21
C THR A 59 9.16 -3.83 1.22
N GLY A 60 9.65 -4.97 0.73
CA GLY A 60 10.47 -5.91 1.49
C GLY A 60 11.93 -5.90 1.04
N ALA A 61 12.87 -6.14 1.95
CA ALA A 61 14.27 -6.28 1.61
C ALA A 61 14.56 -7.57 0.83
N GLY A 62 15.39 -7.47 -0.20
CA GLY A 62 15.76 -8.57 -1.08
C GLY A 62 14.70 -8.87 -2.14
N SER A 63 14.92 -9.95 -2.91
CA SER A 63 14.05 -10.35 -4.03
C SER A 63 13.19 -11.57 -3.72
N GLU A 64 13.46 -12.29 -2.63
CA GLU A 64 12.77 -13.56 -2.32
C GLU A 64 11.33 -13.32 -1.84
N ALA A 65 11.11 -12.29 -1.03
CA ALA A 65 9.79 -12.02 -0.48
C ALA A 65 9.59 -10.52 -0.18
N PHE A 66 8.41 -10.04 -0.53
CA PHE A 66 7.89 -8.80 0.04
C PHE A 66 7.65 -8.98 1.55
N CYS A 67 6.78 -9.93 1.92
CA CYS A 67 6.49 -10.30 3.30
C CYS A 67 5.71 -11.62 3.34
N SER A 68 6.09 -12.53 4.24
CA SER A 68 5.41 -13.82 4.44
C SER A 68 4.33 -13.78 5.53
N GLY A 69 4.00 -12.59 6.06
CA GLY A 69 2.98 -12.40 7.09
C GLY A 69 3.54 -12.44 8.50
N ALA A 70 2.74 -12.90 9.47
CA ALA A 70 3.15 -13.03 10.86
C ALA A 70 4.30 -14.04 11.03
N ASP A 71 5.29 -13.70 11.85
CA ASP A 71 6.35 -14.62 12.24
C ASP A 71 5.79 -15.71 13.16
N LEU A 72 5.52 -16.89 12.59
CA LEU A 72 4.92 -18.01 13.35
C LEU A 72 5.81 -18.50 14.49
N LYS A 73 7.12 -18.28 14.43
CA LYS A 73 8.03 -18.61 15.53
C LYS A 73 7.84 -17.68 16.73
N ASN A 74 7.30 -16.48 16.47
CA ASN A 74 7.12 -15.41 17.45
C ASN A 74 5.68 -14.91 17.52
N ILE A 75 4.71 -15.74 17.08
CA ILE A 75 3.29 -15.36 16.94
C ILE A 75 2.69 -14.79 18.23
N ALA A 76 3.14 -15.27 19.39
CA ALA A 76 2.66 -14.81 20.71
C ALA A 76 2.93 -13.31 20.92
N SER A 77 3.96 -12.72 20.30
CA SER A 77 4.28 -11.29 20.39
C SER A 77 3.24 -10.39 19.70
N LEU A 78 2.43 -10.95 18.82
CA LEU A 78 1.34 -10.23 18.10
C LEU A 78 -0.01 -10.35 18.80
N ALA A 79 -0.18 -11.29 19.77
CA ALA A 79 -1.48 -11.59 20.38
C ALA A 79 -2.12 -10.35 21.03
N GLY A 80 -1.34 -9.53 21.74
CA GLY A 80 -1.82 -8.30 22.39
C GLY A 80 -2.23 -7.20 21.39
N ARG A 81 -1.80 -7.30 20.14
CA ARG A 81 -2.08 -6.30 19.10
C ARG A 81 -3.37 -6.57 18.31
N ILE A 82 -3.98 -7.76 18.47
CA ILE A 82 -5.20 -8.12 17.72
C ILE A 82 -6.34 -7.13 17.99
N GLY A 83 -6.44 -6.58 19.20
CA GLY A 83 -7.44 -5.59 19.57
C GLY A 83 -7.00 -4.13 19.41
N SER A 84 -5.78 -3.85 18.95
CA SER A 84 -5.28 -2.48 18.84
C SER A 84 -5.86 -1.75 17.64
N ASP A 85 -5.88 -0.42 17.70
CA ASP A 85 -6.35 0.46 16.62
C ASP A 85 -5.48 0.37 15.36
N GLY A 86 -4.18 0.08 15.51
CA GLY A 86 -3.25 -0.12 14.40
C GLY A 86 -3.35 -1.50 13.75
N GLY A 87 -3.90 -2.49 14.46
CA GLY A 87 -3.91 -3.89 14.04
C GLY A 87 -2.60 -4.62 14.36
N PRO A 88 -2.57 -5.95 14.21
CA PRO A 88 -1.39 -6.78 14.49
C PRO A 88 -0.13 -6.33 13.77
N LEU A 89 -0.23 -5.89 12.53
CA LEU A 89 0.90 -5.47 11.70
C LEU A 89 1.25 -3.97 11.81
N GLY A 90 0.69 -3.26 12.80
CA GLY A 90 1.09 -1.91 13.19
C GLY A 90 0.15 -0.80 12.73
N PHE A 91 -0.30 -0.77 11.49
CA PHE A 91 -1.09 0.34 10.94
C PHE A 91 -2.26 -0.08 10.01
N THR A 92 -2.40 -1.35 9.74
CA THR A 92 -3.29 -1.89 8.70
C THR A 92 -4.77 -1.59 8.90
N ARG A 93 -5.22 -1.26 10.12
CA ARG A 93 -6.61 -0.87 10.42
C ARG A 93 -6.88 0.61 10.23
N ARG A 94 -5.84 1.42 10.09
CA ARG A 94 -5.98 2.86 9.84
C ARG A 94 -6.18 3.12 8.35
N ILE A 95 -6.89 4.16 8.01
CA ILE A 95 -6.96 4.67 6.63
C ILE A 95 -5.82 5.67 6.45
N ALA A 96 -4.95 5.42 5.48
CA ALA A 96 -3.88 6.36 5.17
C ALA A 96 -4.46 7.67 4.58
N PRO A 97 -4.06 8.85 5.08
CA PRO A 97 -4.56 10.13 4.54
C PRO A 97 -3.88 10.54 3.24
N LYS A 98 -2.75 9.93 2.91
CA LYS A 98 -1.95 10.18 1.69
C LYS A 98 -1.81 8.88 0.89
N PRO A 99 -1.52 8.93 -0.42
CA PRO A 99 -1.38 7.74 -1.26
C PRO A 99 -0.30 6.78 -0.79
N VAL A 100 -0.57 5.49 -0.95
CA VAL A 100 0.35 4.39 -0.59
C VAL A 100 0.51 3.43 -1.77
N ILE A 101 1.75 3.07 -2.08
CA ILE A 101 2.10 2.14 -3.16
C ILE A 101 2.86 0.96 -2.56
N ALA A 102 2.44 -0.27 -2.85
CA ALA A 102 3.23 -1.46 -2.57
C ALA A 102 4.15 -1.78 -3.75
N ALA A 103 5.44 -1.96 -3.47
CA ALA A 103 6.44 -2.47 -4.41
C ALA A 103 6.78 -3.91 -4.03
N ILE A 104 6.37 -4.88 -4.86
CA ILE A 104 6.25 -6.28 -4.48
C ILE A 104 7.22 -7.13 -5.29
N GLU A 105 8.20 -7.71 -4.61
CA GLU A 105 9.06 -8.76 -5.15
C GLU A 105 8.77 -10.09 -4.44
N GLY A 106 8.80 -11.20 -5.18
CA GLY A 106 8.69 -12.55 -4.64
C GLY A 106 7.42 -12.82 -3.82
N TRP A 107 7.56 -13.50 -2.67
CA TRP A 107 6.43 -13.95 -1.87
C TRP A 107 5.74 -12.81 -1.11
N CYS A 108 4.45 -12.68 -1.31
CA CYS A 108 3.55 -11.73 -0.66
C CYS A 108 2.31 -12.50 -0.18
N VAL A 109 2.39 -13.10 1.01
CA VAL A 109 1.38 -14.06 1.48
C VAL A 109 0.94 -13.77 2.91
N ALA A 110 -0.22 -14.32 3.27
CA ALA A 110 -0.80 -14.15 4.61
C ALA A 110 -0.91 -12.67 5.01
N GLY A 111 -0.41 -12.27 6.17
CA GLY A 111 -0.36 -10.86 6.59
C GLY A 111 0.40 -9.95 5.62
N GLY A 112 1.36 -10.50 4.83
CA GLY A 112 2.02 -9.76 3.75
C GLY A 112 1.05 -9.37 2.64
N LEU A 113 0.11 -10.26 2.30
CA LEU A 113 -1.00 -9.92 1.41
C LEU A 113 -1.91 -8.85 2.03
N GLU A 114 -2.19 -8.92 3.34
CA GLU A 114 -3.01 -7.90 4.02
C GLU A 114 -2.35 -6.51 3.99
N LEU A 115 -1.01 -6.44 4.14
CA LEU A 115 -0.25 -5.20 4.00
C LEU A 115 -0.40 -4.57 2.61
N VAL A 116 -0.31 -5.35 1.54
CA VAL A 116 -0.45 -4.80 0.18
C VAL A 116 -1.90 -4.50 -0.20
N LEU A 117 -2.87 -5.19 0.41
CA LEU A 117 -4.30 -4.86 0.27
C LEU A 117 -4.65 -3.54 0.97
N TRP A 118 -3.87 -3.12 1.96
CA TRP A 118 -4.01 -1.82 2.61
C TRP A 118 -3.51 -0.67 1.71
N CYS A 119 -2.56 -0.93 0.83
CA CYS A 119 -2.04 0.06 -0.11
C CYS A 119 -3.08 0.39 -1.19
N ASP A 120 -3.04 1.62 -1.73
CA ASP A 120 -3.90 2.04 -2.85
C ASP A 120 -3.52 1.32 -4.14
N LEU A 121 -2.23 1.28 -4.44
CA LEU A 121 -1.68 0.72 -5.67
C LEU A 121 -0.69 -0.40 -5.36
N ARG A 122 -0.63 -1.41 -6.22
CA ARG A 122 0.23 -2.60 -6.08
C ARG A 122 0.99 -2.84 -7.36
N ILE A 123 2.31 -2.59 -7.32
CA ILE A 123 3.23 -2.86 -8.41
C ILE A 123 3.98 -4.13 -8.07
N ALA A 124 3.77 -5.18 -8.84
CA ALA A 124 4.31 -6.49 -8.58
C ALA A 124 5.30 -6.91 -9.67
N SER A 125 6.38 -7.57 -9.28
CA SER A 125 7.26 -8.22 -10.26
C SER A 125 6.61 -9.45 -10.88
N THR A 126 7.08 -9.87 -12.04
CA THR A 126 6.67 -11.13 -12.70
C THR A 126 6.90 -12.37 -11.83
N GLU A 127 7.82 -12.28 -10.86
CA GLU A 127 8.12 -13.37 -9.92
C GLU A 127 7.27 -13.33 -8.64
N ALA A 128 6.37 -12.36 -8.49
CA ALA A 128 5.54 -12.22 -7.31
C ALA A 128 4.56 -13.38 -7.15
N ARG A 129 4.31 -13.79 -5.90
CA ARG A 129 3.41 -14.88 -5.52
C ARG A 129 2.50 -14.40 -4.39
N PHE A 130 1.20 -14.68 -4.52
CA PHE A 130 0.19 -14.19 -3.58
C PHE A 130 -0.68 -15.34 -3.04
N GLY A 131 -1.15 -15.22 -1.80
CA GLY A 131 -2.07 -16.22 -1.25
C GLY A 131 -2.40 -16.00 0.23
N CYS A 132 -3.54 -16.51 0.65
CA CYS A 132 -3.99 -16.55 2.04
C CYS A 132 -3.46 -17.81 2.74
N THR A 133 -2.13 -17.97 2.82
CA THR A 133 -1.46 -19.20 3.23
C THR A 133 -1.54 -19.47 4.74
N GLU A 134 -1.90 -18.47 5.55
CA GLU A 134 -2.15 -18.57 7.00
C GLU A 134 -3.21 -19.63 7.32
N ARG A 135 -4.12 -19.90 6.37
CA ARG A 135 -5.17 -20.93 6.50
C ARG A 135 -4.59 -22.30 6.82
N ARG A 136 -3.39 -22.62 6.30
CA ARG A 136 -2.71 -23.90 6.52
C ARG A 136 -2.25 -24.09 7.98
N PHE A 137 -2.12 -22.99 8.71
CA PHE A 137 -1.62 -22.96 10.10
C PHE A 137 -2.69 -22.55 11.11
N GLY A 138 -3.94 -22.36 10.69
CA GLY A 138 -5.04 -21.97 11.56
C GLY A 138 -4.98 -20.51 12.02
N VAL A 139 -4.14 -19.67 11.43
CA VAL A 139 -4.08 -18.24 11.73
C VAL A 139 -5.18 -17.52 10.97
N PRO A 140 -5.99 -16.65 11.59
CA PRO A 140 -7.02 -15.88 10.90
C PRO A 140 -6.42 -14.65 10.20
N LEU A 141 -7.10 -14.17 9.16
CA LEU A 141 -6.88 -12.84 8.58
C LEU A 141 -7.47 -11.78 9.55
N VAL A 142 -6.64 -10.90 10.09
CA VAL A 142 -7.04 -9.93 11.13
C VAL A 142 -6.52 -8.50 10.87
N ASP A 143 -5.83 -8.31 9.78
CA ASP A 143 -5.30 -7.01 9.32
C ASP A 143 -6.10 -6.41 8.16
N GLY A 144 -7.32 -6.87 7.97
CA GLY A 144 -8.29 -6.34 7.00
C GLY A 144 -8.40 -7.14 5.69
N GLY A 145 -7.72 -8.29 5.58
CA GLY A 145 -7.74 -9.12 4.37
C GLY A 145 -9.14 -9.56 3.97
N THR A 146 -9.96 -10.03 4.93
CA THR A 146 -11.36 -10.44 4.66
C THR A 146 -12.26 -9.30 4.20
N GLN A 147 -11.87 -8.05 4.45
CA GLN A 147 -12.64 -6.86 4.08
C GLN A 147 -12.16 -6.25 2.76
N ARG A 148 -10.84 -6.20 2.55
CA ARG A 148 -10.26 -5.54 1.36
C ARG A 148 -10.18 -6.45 0.15
N LEU A 149 -9.79 -7.73 0.32
CA LEU A 149 -9.65 -8.64 -0.80
C LEU A 149 -10.94 -8.77 -1.61
N PRO A 150 -12.13 -9.01 -1.01
CA PRO A 150 -13.39 -9.08 -1.78
C PRO A 150 -13.75 -7.79 -2.52
N ARG A 151 -13.35 -6.63 -1.98
CA ARG A 151 -13.60 -5.33 -2.63
C ARG A 151 -12.69 -5.10 -3.84
N ILE A 152 -11.52 -5.73 -3.86
CA ILE A 152 -10.53 -5.58 -4.93
C ILE A 152 -10.79 -6.60 -6.05
N VAL A 153 -10.94 -7.89 -5.71
CA VAL A 153 -11.01 -8.97 -6.72
C VAL A 153 -12.41 -9.57 -6.90
N GLY A 154 -13.39 -9.10 -6.13
CA GLY A 154 -14.73 -9.67 -6.07
C GLY A 154 -14.84 -10.85 -5.10
N LEU A 155 -16.04 -11.05 -4.53
CA LEU A 155 -16.26 -12.01 -3.44
C LEU A 155 -15.89 -13.45 -3.83
N GLY A 156 -16.27 -13.89 -5.04
CA GLY A 156 -16.03 -15.27 -5.47
C GLY A 156 -14.53 -15.63 -5.52
N ARG A 157 -13.72 -14.76 -6.12
CA ARG A 157 -12.25 -14.95 -6.19
C ARG A 157 -11.60 -14.81 -4.83
N ALA A 158 -12.07 -13.87 -4.01
CA ALA A 158 -11.57 -13.72 -2.65
C ALA A 158 -11.84 -14.98 -1.82
N LEU A 159 -13.04 -15.56 -1.88
CA LEU A 159 -13.36 -16.79 -1.18
C LEU A 159 -12.54 -17.99 -1.66
N ASP A 160 -12.26 -18.10 -2.96
CA ASP A 160 -11.35 -19.12 -3.47
C ASP A 160 -9.98 -19.03 -2.80
N LEU A 161 -9.36 -17.86 -2.77
CA LEU A 161 -8.06 -17.66 -2.12
C LEU A 161 -8.12 -17.87 -0.60
N ILE A 162 -9.13 -17.34 0.08
CA ILE A 162 -9.28 -17.43 1.54
C ILE A 162 -9.53 -18.88 1.99
N LEU A 163 -10.41 -19.61 1.30
CA LEU A 163 -10.81 -20.94 1.73
C LEU A 163 -9.77 -22.00 1.38
N THR A 164 -9.18 -21.92 0.20
CA THR A 164 -8.21 -22.91 -0.29
C THR A 164 -6.79 -22.66 0.21
N GLY A 165 -6.43 -21.39 0.50
CA GLY A 165 -5.05 -20.99 0.79
C GLY A 165 -4.11 -21.28 -0.38
N ARG A 166 -4.65 -21.36 -1.62
CA ARG A 166 -3.81 -21.55 -2.81
C ARG A 166 -2.96 -20.32 -3.08
N VAL A 167 -1.87 -20.53 -3.77
CA VAL A 167 -0.96 -19.47 -4.20
C VAL A 167 -1.22 -19.20 -5.68
N ILE A 168 -1.27 -17.94 -6.04
CA ILE A 168 -1.38 -17.46 -7.42
C ILE A 168 -0.08 -16.74 -7.82
N ASP A 169 0.22 -16.74 -9.10
CA ASP A 169 1.34 -16.00 -9.67
C ASP A 169 0.97 -14.56 -10.03
N ALA A 170 1.93 -13.82 -10.58
CA ALA A 170 1.76 -12.43 -10.94
C ALA A 170 0.75 -12.24 -12.08
N ASP A 171 0.68 -13.16 -13.03
CA ASP A 171 -0.23 -13.07 -14.18
C ASP A 171 -1.68 -13.27 -13.74
N GLU A 172 -1.95 -14.29 -12.93
CA GLU A 172 -3.28 -14.50 -12.35
C GLU A 172 -3.66 -13.31 -11.45
N ALA A 173 -2.75 -12.83 -10.59
CA ALA A 173 -2.97 -11.69 -9.72
C ALA A 173 -3.34 -10.42 -10.51
N HIS A 174 -2.68 -10.19 -11.64
CA HIS A 174 -3.00 -9.07 -12.52
C HIS A 174 -4.35 -9.27 -13.22
N SER A 175 -4.61 -10.46 -13.74
CA SER A 175 -5.86 -10.77 -14.46
C SER A 175 -7.12 -10.61 -13.60
N ILE A 176 -7.00 -10.84 -12.28
CA ILE A 176 -8.12 -10.68 -11.33
C ILE A 176 -8.19 -9.28 -10.70
N GLY A 177 -7.27 -8.37 -11.07
CA GLY A 177 -7.23 -7.00 -10.54
C GLY A 177 -6.60 -6.87 -9.14
N LEU A 178 -5.92 -7.92 -8.65
CA LEU A 178 -5.20 -7.85 -7.38
C LEU A 178 -3.99 -6.91 -7.49
N THR A 179 -3.27 -6.93 -8.60
CA THR A 179 -2.16 -6.01 -8.86
C THR A 179 -2.55 -4.94 -9.88
N THR A 180 -2.03 -3.72 -9.68
CA THR A 180 -2.28 -2.58 -10.56
C THR A 180 -1.39 -2.64 -11.82
N ARG A 181 -0.13 -3.08 -11.63
CA ARG A 181 0.87 -3.23 -12.69
C ARG A 181 1.74 -4.45 -12.41
N THR A 182 2.15 -5.12 -13.50
CA THR A 182 3.20 -6.15 -13.47
C THR A 182 4.44 -5.62 -14.16
N VAL A 183 5.60 -5.80 -13.54
CA VAL A 183 6.90 -5.27 -14.00
C VAL A 183 7.97 -6.35 -13.96
N THR A 184 9.09 -6.13 -14.64
CA THR A 184 10.23 -7.06 -14.63
C THR A 184 10.73 -7.29 -13.20
N ALA A 185 11.17 -8.50 -12.89
CA ALA A 185 11.77 -8.83 -11.60
C ALA A 185 12.93 -7.88 -11.25
N GLY A 186 12.94 -7.41 -10.00
CA GLY A 186 13.92 -6.46 -9.47
C GLY A 186 13.60 -4.99 -9.76
N SER A 187 12.53 -4.66 -10.51
CA SER A 187 12.21 -3.28 -10.87
C SER A 187 11.01 -2.70 -10.10
N ALA A 188 10.35 -3.47 -9.22
CA ALA A 188 9.12 -3.03 -8.57
C ALA A 188 9.29 -1.74 -7.75
N LEU A 189 10.39 -1.60 -6.99
CA LEU A 189 10.65 -0.40 -6.20
C LEU A 189 10.89 0.83 -7.09
N GLU A 190 11.69 0.70 -8.17
CA GLU A 190 11.97 1.80 -9.10
C GLU A 190 10.67 2.28 -9.76
N GLN A 191 9.84 1.36 -10.22
CA GLN A 191 8.55 1.69 -10.85
C GLN A 191 7.55 2.30 -9.86
N ALA A 192 7.58 1.87 -8.59
CA ALA A 192 6.78 2.48 -7.54
C ALA A 192 7.21 3.92 -7.24
N LEU A 193 8.51 4.17 -7.19
CA LEU A 193 9.06 5.52 -6.99
C LEU A 193 8.72 6.44 -8.17
N ALA A 194 8.87 5.96 -9.40
CA ALA A 194 8.51 6.73 -10.59
C ALA A 194 7.01 7.10 -10.58
N LEU A 195 6.14 6.16 -10.18
CA LEU A 195 4.71 6.43 -10.04
C LEU A 195 4.44 7.43 -8.90
N ALA A 196 5.13 7.31 -7.78
CA ALA A 196 4.98 8.21 -6.64
C ALA A 196 5.36 9.67 -7.02
N GLU A 197 6.45 9.86 -7.76
CA GLU A 197 6.84 11.18 -8.28
C GLU A 197 5.78 11.73 -9.25
N GLN A 198 5.20 10.89 -10.12
CA GLN A 198 4.10 11.29 -10.99
C GLN A 198 2.88 11.76 -10.18
N LEU A 199 2.48 11.01 -9.13
CA LEU A 199 1.36 11.39 -8.27
C LEU A 199 1.64 12.70 -7.53
N ALA A 200 2.86 12.87 -7.01
CA ALA A 200 3.28 14.07 -6.29
C ALA A 200 3.29 15.33 -7.17
N GLY A 201 3.42 15.18 -8.48
CA GLY A 201 3.37 16.25 -9.48
C GLY A 201 1.97 16.71 -9.86
N PHE A 202 0.91 16.00 -9.47
CA PHE A 202 -0.46 16.44 -9.72
C PHE A 202 -0.91 17.52 -8.71
N PRO A 203 -1.97 18.31 -9.02
CA PRO A 203 -2.60 19.21 -8.06
C PRO A 203 -3.04 18.43 -6.83
N TRP A 204 -2.24 18.51 -5.77
CA TRP A 204 -2.29 17.61 -4.63
C TRP A 204 -3.63 17.60 -3.89
N PRO A 205 -4.29 18.77 -3.62
CA PRO A 205 -5.56 18.76 -2.91
C PRO A 205 -6.69 18.08 -3.69
N THR A 206 -6.72 18.21 -5.03
CA THR A 206 -7.75 17.54 -5.86
C THR A 206 -7.53 16.03 -5.89
N LEU A 207 -6.28 15.58 -6.02
CA LEU A 207 -5.95 14.15 -5.96
C LEU A 207 -6.39 13.53 -4.63
N LEU A 208 -6.14 14.21 -3.50
CA LEU A 208 -6.54 13.71 -2.17
C LEU A 208 -8.07 13.66 -2.02
N VAL A 209 -8.78 14.68 -2.47
CA VAL A 209 -10.24 14.74 -2.40
C VAL A 209 -10.88 13.60 -3.18
N ASP A 210 -10.43 13.33 -4.40
CA ASP A 210 -10.93 12.24 -5.21
C ASP A 210 -10.65 10.87 -4.56
N ARG A 211 -9.43 10.68 -4.06
CA ARG A 211 -9.04 9.46 -3.34
C ARG A 211 -9.88 9.24 -2.08
N GLU A 212 -10.05 10.25 -1.26
CA GLU A 212 -10.86 10.17 -0.04
C GLU A 212 -12.31 9.87 -0.36
N SER A 213 -12.90 10.54 -1.36
CA SER A 213 -14.26 10.29 -1.81
C SER A 213 -14.43 8.84 -2.26
N ALA A 214 -13.50 8.30 -3.05
CA ALA A 214 -13.55 6.93 -3.51
C ALA A 214 -13.45 5.91 -2.36
N LEU A 215 -12.64 6.18 -1.33
CA LEU A 215 -12.47 5.29 -0.18
C LEU A 215 -13.68 5.34 0.78
N GLU A 216 -14.18 6.53 1.11
CA GLU A 216 -15.28 6.71 2.06
C GLU A 216 -16.63 6.28 1.47
N ALA A 217 -16.83 6.44 0.17
CA ALA A 217 -18.07 6.02 -0.48
C ALA A 217 -18.27 4.50 -0.53
N GLN A 218 -17.23 3.72 -0.19
CA GLN A 218 -17.30 2.27 -0.16
C GLN A 218 -18.35 1.78 0.84
N GLY A 219 -19.43 1.16 0.31
CA GLY A 219 -20.53 0.65 1.13
C GLY A 219 -21.69 1.64 1.33
N LEU A 220 -21.58 2.88 0.87
CA LEU A 220 -22.69 3.82 0.84
C LEU A 220 -23.63 3.51 -0.34
N PRO A 221 -24.95 3.80 -0.23
CA PRO A 221 -25.81 3.88 -1.39
C PRO A 221 -25.26 4.86 -2.43
N LEU A 222 -25.33 4.54 -3.72
CA LEU A 222 -24.73 5.33 -4.80
C LEU A 222 -25.10 6.82 -4.73
N ALA A 223 -26.35 7.14 -4.44
CA ALA A 223 -26.81 8.53 -4.34
C ALA A 223 -26.17 9.30 -3.17
N GLU A 224 -25.78 8.60 -2.10
CA GLU A 224 -25.07 9.21 -0.96
C GLU A 224 -23.59 9.39 -1.30
N GLY A 225 -22.96 8.41 -1.96
CA GLY A 225 -21.57 8.53 -2.46
C GLY A 225 -21.41 9.71 -3.43
N ILE A 226 -22.35 9.89 -4.39
CA ILE A 226 -22.34 11.04 -5.32
C ILE A 226 -22.47 12.38 -4.56
N ARG A 227 -23.31 12.46 -3.53
CA ARG A 227 -23.41 13.69 -2.72
C ARG A 227 -22.14 13.98 -1.93
N LEU A 228 -21.49 12.95 -1.37
CA LEU A 228 -20.22 13.07 -0.69
C LEU A 228 -19.14 13.61 -1.65
N GLU A 229 -19.01 13.00 -2.83
CA GLU A 229 -18.10 13.42 -3.90
C GLU A 229 -18.29 14.89 -4.27
N ALA A 230 -19.53 15.29 -4.55
CA ALA A 230 -19.85 16.68 -4.90
C ALA A 230 -19.50 17.67 -3.77
N THR A 231 -19.76 17.32 -2.51
CA THR A 231 -19.43 18.16 -1.35
C THR A 231 -17.93 18.33 -1.21
N ARG A 232 -17.15 17.25 -1.34
CA ARG A 232 -15.69 17.30 -1.24
C ARG A 232 -15.06 18.02 -2.43
N GLY A 233 -15.51 17.73 -3.65
CA GLY A 233 -15.02 18.35 -4.88
C GLY A 233 -15.24 19.87 -4.90
N ALA A 234 -16.32 20.36 -4.31
CA ALA A 234 -16.59 21.81 -4.22
C ALA A 234 -15.45 22.60 -3.55
N ALA A 235 -14.73 21.98 -2.61
CA ALA A 235 -13.59 22.64 -1.93
C ALA A 235 -12.36 22.85 -2.84
N THR A 236 -12.31 22.22 -4.01
CA THR A 236 -11.14 22.27 -4.93
C THR A 236 -11.44 23.00 -6.26
N VAL A 237 -12.61 23.64 -6.41
CA VAL A 237 -13.03 24.31 -7.65
C VAL A 237 -12.06 25.41 -8.10
N GLU A 238 -11.50 26.17 -7.16
CA GLU A 238 -10.52 27.22 -7.48
C GLU A 238 -9.23 26.65 -8.08
N ILE A 239 -8.78 25.50 -7.58
CA ILE A 239 -7.61 24.78 -8.12
C ILE A 239 -7.89 24.32 -9.55
N GLY A 240 -9.08 23.77 -9.79
CA GLY A 240 -9.52 23.39 -11.14
C GLY A 240 -9.57 24.57 -12.12
N SER A 241 -10.02 25.73 -11.65
CA SER A 241 -10.04 26.95 -12.44
C SER A 241 -8.63 27.40 -12.86
N ALA A 242 -7.67 27.37 -11.93
CA ALA A 242 -6.26 27.65 -12.23
C ALA A 242 -5.68 26.66 -13.25
N GLY A 243 -5.97 25.37 -13.13
CA GLY A 243 -5.59 24.33 -14.09
C GLY A 243 -6.18 24.57 -15.50
N ALA A 244 -7.43 25.05 -15.57
CA ALA A 244 -8.07 25.39 -16.84
C ALA A 244 -7.36 26.56 -17.56
N GLU A 245 -6.82 27.52 -16.83
CA GLU A 245 -6.02 28.61 -17.44
C GLU A 245 -4.70 28.09 -18.01
N LEU A 246 -4.01 27.20 -17.30
CA LEU A 246 -2.79 26.55 -17.82
C LEU A 246 -3.09 25.74 -19.10
N PHE A 247 -4.21 25.03 -19.17
CA PHE A 247 -4.63 24.33 -20.36
C PHE A 247 -4.86 25.27 -21.56
N LYS A 248 -5.40 26.48 -21.34
CA LYS A 248 -5.58 27.49 -22.41
C LYS A 248 -4.25 27.97 -23.00
N THR A 249 -3.19 28.03 -22.17
CA THR A 249 -1.83 28.38 -22.65
C THR A 249 -1.12 27.24 -23.38
N GLY A 250 -1.71 26.04 -23.39
CA GLY A 250 -1.19 24.88 -24.14
C GLY A 250 -0.50 23.83 -23.27
N GLU A 251 -0.39 24.08 -21.97
CA GLU A 251 0.20 23.12 -21.04
C GLU A 251 -0.73 21.92 -20.79
N GLY A 252 -0.14 20.74 -20.53
CA GLY A 252 -0.87 19.51 -20.21
C GLY A 252 -1.68 18.91 -21.35
N ARG A 253 -1.61 19.45 -22.57
CA ARG A 253 -2.29 18.88 -23.74
C ARG A 253 -1.68 17.53 -24.13
N HIS A 254 -2.51 16.67 -24.71
CA HIS A 254 -2.11 15.34 -25.20
C HIS A 254 -1.56 14.39 -24.12
N GLY A 255 -2.05 14.53 -22.89
CA GLY A 255 -1.63 13.68 -21.77
C GLY A 255 -0.30 14.06 -21.14
N GLY A 256 0.24 15.23 -21.48
CA GLY A 256 1.39 15.81 -20.77
C GLY A 256 1.06 16.12 -19.31
N SER A 257 2.04 15.94 -18.42
CA SER A 257 1.92 16.34 -17.01
C SER A 257 2.01 17.87 -16.92
N ILE A 258 1.08 18.49 -16.19
CA ILE A 258 1.24 19.87 -15.72
C ILE A 258 2.02 19.78 -14.43
N ILE A 259 3.32 20.05 -14.47
CA ILE A 259 4.13 20.25 -13.27
C ILE A 259 4.06 21.74 -12.97
N PRO A 260 3.41 22.20 -11.88
CA PRO A 260 3.47 23.59 -11.49
C PRO A 260 4.93 23.97 -11.24
N PRO A 261 5.36 25.20 -11.64
CA PRO A 261 6.70 25.67 -11.33
C PRO A 261 6.92 25.59 -9.81
N ALA A 262 8.10 25.08 -9.41
CA ALA A 262 8.50 25.07 -8.01
C ALA A 262 8.47 26.51 -7.48
N THR A 263 7.59 26.76 -6.51
CA THR A 263 7.52 28.04 -5.76
C THR A 263 8.55 28.04 -4.66
#